data_0317c5c6c96474143e088c8f4a82f0e4
#
_entry.id   0317c5c6c96474143e088c8f4a82f0e4
#
_cell.length_a   1.000
_cell.length_b   1.000
_cell.length_c   1.000
_cell.angle_alpha   90.00
_cell.angle_beta   90.00
_cell.angle_gamma   90.00
#
_symmetry.space_group_name_H-M   'P 1'
#
loop_
_entity.id
_entity.type
_entity.pdbx_description
1 polymer ?
#
loop_
_entity_poly.entity_id
_entity_poly.type
_entity_poly.pdbx_seq_one_letter_code
_entity_poly.pdbx_strand_id
1 'polypeptide(L)'
;MKKLLFVALALCFALSASAVELKSEGRDTAYVASILKRSAKIVDKLGLKDQAAIEAVTHIIANRYFELNDIYEVRDTKLEAAKALTGDERKAMQEAARWEADSKLYRSHFAYPATLALYLNEEQIEAVMDGMTFGVVGVTYKATCDMIPSLTDEEKAQILTWLKEARELAVDAESSRKKHEVFGKYKGRINNYLSKRGYDLTAEREAWYKRIEAEKAKAEKKNKKRSKKQ
;
A
#
# COMPACT_ATOMS: atom_id res chain seq x y z
N MET A 1 -63.19 -26.70 -16.33
CA MET A 1 -62.19 -25.65 -16.45
C MET A 1 -61.33 -25.62 -15.20
N LYS A 2 -60.13 -26.22 -15.25
CA LYS A 2 -59.22 -26.33 -14.11
C LYS A 2 -58.24 -25.16 -14.19
N LYS A 3 -58.24 -24.23 -13.23
CA LYS A 3 -57.29 -23.15 -13.13
C LYS A 3 -56.02 -23.70 -12.50
N LEU A 4 -54.93 -23.76 -13.28
CA LEU A 4 -53.59 -24.00 -12.78
C LEU A 4 -53.07 -22.76 -12.12
N LEU A 5 -52.83 -22.83 -10.81
CA LEU A 5 -52.14 -21.83 -10.02
C LEU A 5 -50.64 -22.06 -10.14
N PHE A 6 -49.93 -21.24 -10.92
CA PHE A 6 -48.47 -21.20 -10.92
C PHE A 6 -47.98 -20.44 -9.69
N VAL A 7 -47.47 -21.16 -8.70
CA VAL A 7 -46.72 -20.58 -7.60
C VAL A 7 -45.29 -20.43 -8.06
N ALA A 8 -44.89 -19.22 -8.41
CA ALA A 8 -43.49 -18.88 -8.67
C ALA A 8 -42.76 -18.79 -7.31
N LEU A 9 -42.03 -19.84 -6.96
CA LEU A 9 -41.12 -19.86 -5.81
C LEU A 9 -39.87 -19.05 -6.19
N ALA A 10 -39.85 -17.77 -5.83
CA ALA A 10 -38.66 -16.94 -5.92
C ALA A 10 -37.65 -17.43 -4.87
N LEU A 11 -36.71 -18.28 -5.30
CA LEU A 11 -35.56 -18.66 -4.49
C LEU A 11 -34.63 -17.45 -4.39
N CYS A 12 -34.81 -16.63 -3.34
CA CYS A 12 -33.80 -15.66 -2.92
C CYS A 12 -32.60 -16.45 -2.39
N PHE A 13 -31.62 -16.71 -3.25
CA PHE A 13 -30.28 -17.03 -2.80
C PHE A 13 -29.72 -15.78 -2.11
N ALA A 14 -29.96 -15.67 -0.82
CA ALA A 14 -29.11 -14.87 0.03
C ALA A 14 -27.71 -15.51 -0.06
N LEU A 15 -26.83 -14.96 -0.88
CA LEU A 15 -25.41 -15.20 -0.76
C LEU A 15 -25.05 -14.70 0.65
N SER A 16 -25.07 -15.60 1.62
CA SER A 16 -24.40 -15.37 2.88
C SER A 16 -22.93 -15.16 2.53
N ALA A 17 -22.50 -13.90 2.46
CA ALA A 17 -21.09 -13.59 2.37
C ALA A 17 -20.45 -14.31 3.56
N SER A 18 -19.73 -15.39 3.30
CA SER A 18 -19.03 -16.15 4.33
C SER A 18 -18.10 -15.15 5.00
N ALA A 19 -18.30 -14.92 6.31
CA ALA A 19 -17.47 -13.98 7.05
C ALA A 19 -16.00 -14.39 6.89
N VAL A 20 -15.16 -13.45 6.46
CA VAL A 20 -13.73 -13.72 6.34
C VAL A 20 -13.16 -13.93 7.74
N GLU A 21 -12.69 -15.13 8.00
CA GLU A 21 -12.14 -15.49 9.31
C GLU A 21 -10.81 -14.77 9.55
N LEU A 22 -10.65 -14.22 10.77
CA LEU A 22 -9.40 -13.61 11.21
C LEU A 22 -8.41 -14.71 11.65
N LYS A 23 -7.27 -14.82 10.98
CA LYS A 23 -6.21 -15.81 11.27
C LYS A 23 -5.36 -15.39 12.47
N SER A 24 -5.98 -15.23 13.63
CA SER A 24 -5.33 -14.73 14.86
C SER A 24 -4.89 -15.81 15.84
N GLU A 25 -5.24 -17.07 15.60
CA GLU A 25 -4.90 -18.18 16.48
C GLU A 25 -3.38 -18.30 16.71
N GLY A 26 -2.98 -18.51 17.96
CA GLY A 26 -1.57 -18.64 18.36
C GLY A 26 -0.74 -17.34 18.32
N ARG A 27 -1.34 -16.20 17.99
CA ARG A 27 -0.64 -14.91 17.91
C ARG A 27 -0.77 -14.11 19.21
N ASP A 28 0.22 -13.27 19.45
CA ASP A 28 0.16 -12.30 20.55
C ASP A 28 -1.04 -11.35 20.39
N THR A 29 -1.82 -11.19 21.45
CA THR A 29 -3.08 -10.42 21.42
C THR A 29 -2.86 -8.93 21.19
N ALA A 30 -1.77 -8.35 21.69
CA ALA A 30 -1.44 -6.93 21.48
C ALA A 30 -1.00 -6.70 20.04
N TYR A 31 -0.27 -7.64 19.45
CA TYR A 31 0.07 -7.62 18.03
C TYR A 31 -1.18 -7.68 17.15
N VAL A 32 -2.10 -8.62 17.42
CA VAL A 32 -3.37 -8.75 16.69
C VAL A 32 -4.16 -7.45 16.76
N ALA A 33 -4.33 -6.88 17.95
CA ALA A 33 -5.05 -5.61 18.14
C ALA A 33 -4.39 -4.44 17.37
N SER A 34 -3.07 -4.39 17.34
CA SER A 34 -2.32 -3.37 16.59
C SER A 34 -2.54 -3.49 15.08
N ILE A 35 -2.54 -4.72 14.54
CA ILE A 35 -2.79 -4.98 13.12
C ILE A 35 -4.23 -4.66 12.74
N LEU A 36 -5.21 -5.08 13.54
CA LEU A 36 -6.61 -4.74 13.31
C LEU A 36 -6.84 -3.23 13.30
N LYS A 37 -6.27 -2.50 14.25
CA LYS A 37 -6.35 -1.04 14.29
C LYS A 37 -5.74 -0.38 13.05
N ARG A 38 -4.63 -0.93 12.54
CA ARG A 38 -3.99 -0.45 11.31
C ARG A 38 -4.86 -0.75 10.09
N SER A 39 -5.43 -1.93 10.00
CA SER A 39 -6.32 -2.36 8.92
C SER A 39 -7.59 -1.50 8.88
N ALA A 40 -8.24 -1.30 10.03
CA ALA A 40 -9.43 -0.45 10.15
C ALA A 40 -9.17 0.98 9.66
N LYS A 41 -8.03 1.60 10.00
CA LYS A 41 -7.66 2.94 9.49
C LYS A 41 -7.53 3.02 7.97
N ILE A 42 -7.21 1.92 7.31
CA ILE A 42 -7.20 1.86 5.84
C ILE A 42 -8.62 1.78 5.33
N VAL A 43 -9.42 0.88 5.91
CA VAL A 43 -10.83 0.64 5.53
C VAL A 43 -11.70 1.87 5.72
N ASP A 44 -11.50 2.63 6.80
CA ASP A 44 -12.21 3.89 7.08
C ASP A 44 -12.15 4.90 5.92
N LYS A 45 -11.11 4.83 5.09
CA LYS A 45 -10.90 5.73 3.96
C LYS A 45 -11.55 5.26 2.66
N LEU A 46 -12.07 4.02 2.63
CA LEU A 46 -12.65 3.43 1.42
C LEU A 46 -14.10 3.82 1.16
N GLY A 47 -14.75 4.45 2.15
CA GLY A 47 -16.14 4.90 2.03
C GLY A 47 -17.16 3.78 2.00
N LEU A 48 -16.81 2.58 2.48
CA LEU A 48 -17.72 1.44 2.58
C LEU A 48 -18.89 1.76 3.53
N LYS A 49 -20.09 1.23 3.23
CA LYS A 49 -21.31 1.42 4.05
C LYS A 49 -21.81 0.11 4.64
N ASP A 50 -21.54 -1.00 3.97
CA ASP A 50 -21.93 -2.32 4.44
C ASP A 50 -20.98 -2.80 5.53
N GLN A 51 -21.54 -3.09 6.72
CA GLN A 51 -20.76 -3.51 7.89
C GLN A 51 -20.08 -4.86 7.68
N ALA A 52 -20.72 -5.79 6.96
CA ALA A 52 -20.12 -7.08 6.64
C ALA A 52 -18.91 -6.94 5.70
N ALA A 53 -19.00 -6.05 4.71
CA ALA A 53 -17.87 -5.74 3.83
C ALA A 53 -16.74 -5.02 4.59
N ILE A 54 -17.05 -4.10 5.50
CA ILE A 54 -16.06 -3.42 6.36
C ILE A 54 -15.28 -4.44 7.19
N GLU A 55 -15.97 -5.36 7.84
CA GLU A 55 -15.35 -6.43 8.65
C GLU A 55 -14.52 -7.36 7.77
N ALA A 56 -15.08 -7.87 6.67
CA ALA A 56 -14.38 -8.76 5.74
C ALA A 56 -13.10 -8.14 5.20
N VAL A 57 -13.14 -6.90 4.71
CA VAL A 57 -11.96 -6.19 4.19
C VAL A 57 -10.94 -5.92 5.30
N THR A 58 -11.38 -5.57 6.50
CA THR A 58 -10.49 -5.41 7.66
C THR A 58 -9.73 -6.71 7.96
N HIS A 59 -10.43 -7.85 7.95
CA HIS A 59 -9.83 -9.16 8.19
C HIS A 59 -8.89 -9.57 7.05
N ILE A 60 -9.25 -9.32 5.79
CA ILE A 60 -8.37 -9.60 4.63
C ILE A 60 -7.05 -8.84 4.76
N ILE A 61 -7.10 -7.54 5.10
CA ILE A 61 -5.90 -6.72 5.28
C ILE A 61 -5.08 -7.21 6.48
N ALA A 62 -5.74 -7.53 7.60
CA ALA A 62 -5.07 -8.05 8.79
C ALA A 62 -4.40 -9.40 8.50
N ASN A 63 -5.09 -10.31 7.85
CA ASN A 63 -4.57 -11.61 7.45
C ASN A 63 -3.37 -11.48 6.50
N ARG A 64 -3.36 -10.46 5.60
CA ARG A 64 -2.19 -10.18 4.78
C ARG A 64 -0.97 -9.77 5.61
N TYR A 65 -1.14 -8.92 6.62
CA TYR A 65 -0.05 -8.59 7.54
C TYR A 65 0.47 -9.83 8.30
N PHE A 66 -0.41 -10.71 8.73
CA PHE A 66 -0.03 -11.96 9.40
C PHE A 66 0.74 -12.88 8.48
N GLU A 67 0.26 -13.08 7.24
CA GLU A 67 0.94 -13.90 6.24
C GLU A 67 2.35 -13.38 5.92
N LEU A 68 2.49 -12.07 5.72
CA LEU A 68 3.81 -11.45 5.50
C LEU A 68 4.75 -11.70 6.68
N ASN A 69 4.25 -11.51 7.92
CA ASN A 69 5.04 -11.78 9.12
C ASN A 69 5.52 -13.23 9.17
N ASP A 70 4.63 -14.19 8.93
CA ASP A 70 4.94 -15.62 8.97
C ASP A 70 6.02 -16.01 7.93
N ILE A 71 5.89 -15.47 6.70
CA ILE A 71 6.87 -15.72 5.64
C ILE A 71 8.27 -15.21 6.06
N TYR A 72 8.33 -14.01 6.61
CA TYR A 72 9.59 -13.39 7.02
C TYR A 72 10.17 -14.03 8.28
N GLU A 73 9.36 -14.44 9.23
CA GLU A 73 9.80 -15.15 10.43
C GLU A 73 10.43 -16.49 10.09
N VAL A 74 9.83 -17.27 9.17
CA VAL A 74 10.42 -18.53 8.68
C VAL A 74 11.75 -18.28 7.97
N ARG A 75 11.84 -17.25 7.12
CA ARG A 75 13.10 -16.85 6.48
C ARG A 75 14.16 -16.52 7.51
N ASP A 76 13.83 -15.67 8.47
CA ASP A 76 14.78 -15.15 9.45
C ASP A 76 15.27 -16.26 10.38
N THR A 77 14.42 -17.20 10.78
CA THR A 77 14.79 -18.40 11.53
C THR A 77 15.83 -19.23 10.76
N LYS A 78 15.62 -19.42 9.45
CA LYS A 78 16.58 -20.16 8.61
C LYS A 78 17.91 -19.39 8.43
N LEU A 79 17.84 -18.07 8.27
CA LEU A 79 19.02 -17.22 8.19
C LEU A 79 19.83 -17.23 9.49
N GLU A 80 19.16 -17.28 10.64
CA GLU A 80 19.82 -17.41 11.95
C GLU A 80 20.49 -18.78 12.07
N ALA A 81 19.80 -19.86 11.74
CA ALA A 81 20.39 -21.21 11.75
C ALA A 81 21.61 -21.32 10.80
N ALA A 82 21.60 -20.63 9.67
CA ALA A 82 22.72 -20.59 8.74
C ALA A 82 23.99 -19.97 9.33
N LYS A 83 23.92 -19.21 10.42
CA LYS A 83 25.10 -18.62 11.08
C LYS A 83 26.02 -19.68 11.69
N ALA A 84 25.49 -20.86 12.03
CA ALA A 84 26.26 -21.98 12.54
C ALA A 84 27.10 -22.67 11.45
N LEU A 85 26.81 -22.41 10.17
CA LEU A 85 27.52 -22.98 9.02
C LEU A 85 28.65 -22.04 8.54
N THR A 86 29.54 -22.56 7.68
CA THR A 86 30.64 -21.78 7.09
C THR A 86 30.70 -21.98 5.58
N GLY A 87 31.48 -21.14 4.89
CA GLY A 87 31.78 -21.30 3.47
C GLY A 87 30.52 -21.37 2.59
N ASP A 88 30.50 -22.31 1.66
CA ASP A 88 29.43 -22.43 0.65
C ASP A 88 28.15 -23.02 1.22
N GLU A 89 28.21 -23.85 2.25
CA GLU A 89 27.02 -24.37 2.94
C GLU A 89 26.17 -23.22 3.54
N ARG A 90 26.87 -22.29 4.20
CA ARG A 90 26.19 -21.08 4.74
C ARG A 90 25.50 -20.26 3.64
N LYS A 91 26.23 -20.02 2.54
CA LYS A 91 25.70 -19.27 1.40
C LYS A 91 24.48 -19.97 0.80
N ALA A 92 24.58 -21.26 0.52
CA ALA A 92 23.49 -22.05 -0.05
C ALA A 92 22.23 -22.03 0.83
N MET A 93 22.42 -22.21 2.16
CA MET A 93 21.29 -22.15 3.09
C MET A 93 20.63 -20.75 3.13
N GLN A 94 21.45 -19.68 3.11
CA GLN A 94 20.93 -18.31 3.08
C GLN A 94 20.18 -18.00 1.79
N GLU A 95 20.69 -18.44 0.65
CA GLU A 95 20.02 -18.27 -0.65
C GLU A 95 18.71 -19.07 -0.71
N ALA A 96 18.73 -20.32 -0.27
CA ALA A 96 17.52 -21.14 -0.21
C ALA A 96 16.43 -20.53 0.67
N ALA A 97 16.79 -19.98 1.83
CA ALA A 97 15.87 -19.31 2.72
C ALA A 97 15.22 -18.05 2.08
N ARG A 98 16.02 -17.26 1.36
CA ARG A 98 15.52 -16.09 0.63
C ARG A 98 14.61 -16.49 -0.54
N TRP A 99 15.03 -17.44 -1.36
CA TRP A 99 14.24 -17.90 -2.49
C TRP A 99 12.90 -18.53 -2.08
N GLU A 100 12.87 -19.26 -0.96
CA GLU A 100 11.62 -19.78 -0.43
C GLU A 100 10.66 -18.65 -0.03
N ALA A 101 11.17 -17.64 0.67
CA ALA A 101 10.38 -16.48 1.04
C ALA A 101 9.89 -15.72 -0.21
N ASP A 102 10.76 -15.44 -1.17
CA ASP A 102 10.44 -14.75 -2.42
C ASP A 102 9.37 -15.51 -3.22
N SER A 103 9.48 -16.85 -3.29
CA SER A 103 8.49 -17.70 -3.96
C SER A 103 7.11 -17.62 -3.30
N LYS A 104 7.06 -17.60 -1.95
CA LYS A 104 5.81 -17.47 -1.21
C LYS A 104 5.19 -16.08 -1.40
N LEU A 105 6.00 -15.04 -1.30
CA LEU A 105 5.58 -13.65 -1.54
C LEU A 105 5.03 -13.49 -2.95
N TYR A 106 5.72 -13.98 -3.96
CA TYR A 106 5.28 -13.90 -5.35
C TYR A 106 3.92 -14.56 -5.57
N ARG A 107 3.70 -15.76 -5.02
CA ARG A 107 2.41 -16.46 -5.16
C ARG A 107 1.27 -15.71 -4.46
N SER A 108 1.52 -15.23 -3.26
CA SER A 108 0.50 -14.55 -2.45
C SER A 108 0.23 -13.11 -2.90
N HIS A 109 1.19 -12.49 -3.60
CA HIS A 109 1.03 -11.14 -4.15
C HIS A 109 -0.20 -11.00 -5.02
N PHE A 110 -0.41 -11.91 -5.96
CA PHE A 110 -1.56 -11.87 -6.86
C PHE A 110 -2.87 -12.32 -6.22
N ALA A 111 -2.81 -13.21 -5.24
CA ALA A 111 -3.98 -13.67 -4.52
C ALA A 111 -4.61 -12.58 -3.66
N TYR A 112 -3.80 -11.67 -3.12
CA TYR A 112 -4.26 -10.63 -2.21
C TYR A 112 -5.23 -9.63 -2.87
N PRO A 113 -4.89 -8.94 -3.98
CA PRO A 113 -5.85 -8.05 -4.64
C PRO A 113 -7.05 -8.81 -5.22
N ALA A 114 -6.88 -10.05 -5.68
CA ALA A 114 -8.00 -10.88 -6.13
C ALA A 114 -9.01 -11.17 -4.99
N THR A 115 -8.52 -11.40 -3.77
CA THR A 115 -9.39 -11.58 -2.60
C THR A 115 -10.11 -10.28 -2.24
N LEU A 116 -9.43 -9.13 -2.32
CA LEU A 116 -10.06 -7.82 -2.09
C LEU A 116 -11.15 -7.52 -3.11
N ALA A 117 -10.98 -7.96 -4.37
CA ALA A 117 -11.95 -7.73 -5.45
C ALA A 117 -13.31 -8.41 -5.24
N LEU A 118 -13.44 -9.31 -4.25
CA LEU A 118 -14.74 -9.85 -3.82
C LEU A 118 -15.61 -8.79 -3.12
N TYR A 119 -15.01 -7.71 -2.61
CA TYR A 119 -15.68 -6.68 -1.80
C TYR A 119 -15.43 -5.26 -2.29
N LEU A 120 -14.39 -5.03 -3.09
CA LEU A 120 -13.88 -3.71 -3.47
C LEU A 120 -13.78 -3.56 -4.99
N ASN A 121 -13.97 -2.34 -5.49
CA ASN A 121 -13.62 -1.99 -6.86
C ASN A 121 -12.12 -1.70 -7.00
N GLU A 122 -11.65 -1.50 -8.23
CA GLU A 122 -10.22 -1.27 -8.54
C GLU A 122 -9.63 -0.06 -7.81
N GLU A 123 -10.36 1.06 -7.74
CA GLU A 123 -9.91 2.27 -7.05
C GLU A 123 -9.75 2.04 -5.54
N GLN A 124 -10.66 1.28 -4.95
CA GLN A 124 -10.60 0.92 -3.53
C GLN A 124 -9.46 -0.06 -3.25
N ILE A 125 -9.18 -1.01 -4.15
CA ILE A 125 -8.02 -1.91 -4.04
C ILE A 125 -6.72 -1.09 -4.11
N GLU A 126 -6.59 -0.16 -5.07
CA GLU A 126 -5.44 0.75 -5.12
C GLU A 126 -5.30 1.55 -3.81
N ALA A 127 -6.40 2.05 -3.25
CA ALA A 127 -6.38 2.78 -1.98
C ALA A 127 -5.93 1.90 -0.80
N VAL A 128 -6.27 0.61 -0.78
CA VAL A 128 -5.75 -0.35 0.20
C VAL A 128 -4.24 -0.51 0.06
N MET A 129 -3.73 -0.73 -1.16
CA MET A 129 -2.30 -0.87 -1.44
C MET A 129 -1.53 0.40 -1.06
N ASP A 130 -2.08 1.56 -1.36
CA ASP A 130 -1.54 2.86 -0.94
C ASP A 130 -1.56 3.01 0.59
N GLY A 131 -2.63 2.61 1.25
CA GLY A 131 -2.74 2.63 2.71
C GLY A 131 -1.68 1.76 3.39
N MET A 132 -1.42 0.56 2.86
CA MET A 132 -0.38 -0.35 3.35
C MET A 132 1.05 0.17 3.09
N THR A 133 1.20 1.13 2.20
CA THR A 133 2.48 1.77 1.83
C THR A 133 2.54 3.25 2.19
N PHE A 134 1.74 3.68 3.18
CA PHE A 134 1.73 5.03 3.77
C PHE A 134 1.35 6.16 2.81
N GLY A 135 0.69 5.86 1.67
CA GLY A 135 0.33 6.84 0.65
C GLY A 135 1.52 7.48 -0.06
N VAL A 136 2.67 6.81 -0.10
CA VAL A 136 3.93 7.37 -0.63
C VAL A 136 3.78 7.71 -2.12
N VAL A 137 2.98 6.97 -2.89
CA VAL A 137 2.74 7.26 -4.31
C VAL A 137 2.18 8.67 -4.49
N GLY A 138 1.03 8.95 -3.88
CA GLY A 138 0.37 10.25 -4.02
C GLY A 138 1.20 11.42 -3.49
N VAL A 139 1.81 11.24 -2.30
CA VAL A 139 2.66 12.28 -1.69
C VAL A 139 3.89 12.58 -2.55
N THR A 140 4.57 11.55 -3.04
CA THR A 140 5.80 11.75 -3.85
C THR A 140 5.47 12.30 -5.23
N TYR A 141 4.41 11.77 -5.88
CA TYR A 141 3.98 12.25 -7.19
C TYR A 141 3.61 13.74 -7.13
N LYS A 142 2.73 14.10 -6.18
CA LYS A 142 2.34 15.50 -5.99
C LYS A 142 3.55 16.39 -5.72
N ALA A 143 4.43 16.01 -4.80
CA ALA A 143 5.61 16.81 -4.47
C ALA A 143 6.55 17.00 -5.68
N THR A 144 6.70 15.97 -6.52
CA THR A 144 7.53 16.06 -7.74
C THR A 144 6.91 17.00 -8.76
N CYS A 145 5.60 16.92 -9.00
CA CYS A 145 4.89 17.82 -9.91
C CYS A 145 4.88 19.28 -9.40
N ASP A 146 4.71 19.47 -8.08
CA ASP A 146 4.77 20.81 -7.47
C ASP A 146 6.19 21.40 -7.53
N MET A 147 7.21 20.54 -7.39
CA MET A 147 8.62 20.96 -7.46
C MET A 147 9.01 21.39 -8.87
N ILE A 148 8.55 20.66 -9.88
CA ILE A 148 8.88 20.90 -11.30
C ILE A 148 7.59 21.15 -12.11
N PRO A 149 7.05 22.36 -12.11
CA PRO A 149 5.79 22.67 -12.82
C PRO A 149 5.86 22.49 -14.35
N SER A 150 7.07 22.50 -14.91
CA SER A 150 7.34 22.34 -16.34
C SER A 150 7.35 20.90 -16.84
N LEU A 151 7.09 19.90 -15.97
CA LEU A 151 7.00 18.49 -16.38
C LEU A 151 5.94 18.31 -17.46
N THR A 152 6.33 17.62 -18.53
CA THR A 152 5.41 17.20 -19.59
C THR A 152 4.45 16.10 -19.06
N ASP A 153 3.35 15.87 -19.76
CA ASP A 153 2.41 14.84 -19.37
C ASP A 153 3.01 13.42 -19.51
N GLU A 154 3.90 13.23 -20.48
CA GLU A 154 4.68 11.99 -20.64
C GLU A 154 5.57 11.73 -19.41
N GLU A 155 6.27 12.76 -18.93
CA GLU A 155 7.16 12.66 -17.76
C GLU A 155 6.35 12.39 -16.50
N LYS A 156 5.22 13.07 -16.31
CA LYS A 156 4.29 12.81 -15.21
C LYS A 156 3.78 11.37 -15.23
N ALA A 157 3.37 10.87 -16.40
CA ALA A 157 2.90 9.49 -16.55
C ALA A 157 4.00 8.49 -16.22
N GLN A 158 5.23 8.73 -16.70
CA GLN A 158 6.38 7.85 -16.39
C GLN A 158 6.72 7.84 -14.90
N ILE A 159 6.70 9.00 -14.23
CA ILE A 159 6.93 9.11 -12.78
C ILE A 159 5.86 8.34 -12.02
N LEU A 160 4.58 8.52 -12.37
CA LEU A 160 3.47 7.83 -11.73
C LEU A 160 3.58 6.31 -11.91
N THR A 161 3.92 5.85 -13.12
CA THR A 161 4.14 4.42 -13.41
C THR A 161 5.20 3.83 -12.50
N TRP A 162 6.35 4.48 -12.36
CA TRP A 162 7.41 4.00 -11.47
C TRP A 162 7.05 4.04 -9.99
N LEU A 163 6.27 5.02 -9.56
CA LEU A 163 5.80 5.05 -8.16
C LEU A 163 4.77 3.95 -7.89
N LYS A 164 3.90 3.62 -8.85
CA LYS A 164 2.99 2.47 -8.75
C LYS A 164 3.78 1.15 -8.74
N GLU A 165 4.78 0.98 -9.60
CA GLU A 165 5.69 -0.17 -9.60
C GLU A 165 6.39 -0.31 -8.23
N ALA A 166 6.88 0.78 -7.66
CA ALA A 166 7.47 0.79 -6.33
C ALA A 166 6.46 0.36 -5.25
N ARG A 167 5.19 0.75 -5.35
CA ARG A 167 4.12 0.35 -4.43
C ARG A 167 3.91 -1.16 -4.45
N GLU A 168 3.82 -1.77 -5.63
CA GLU A 168 3.63 -3.22 -5.77
C GLU A 168 4.76 -4.01 -5.09
N LEU A 169 6.01 -3.54 -5.20
CA LEU A 169 7.13 -4.15 -4.50
C LEU A 169 7.16 -3.84 -2.99
N ALA A 170 6.73 -2.63 -2.61
CA ALA A 170 6.77 -2.19 -1.23
C ALA A 170 5.66 -2.79 -0.37
N VAL A 171 4.48 -3.10 -0.95
CA VAL A 171 3.33 -3.61 -0.19
C VAL A 171 3.66 -4.89 0.55
N ASP A 172 4.51 -5.73 -0.03
CA ASP A 172 4.94 -7.02 0.51
C ASP A 172 6.21 -6.95 1.37
N ALA A 173 6.85 -5.78 1.47
CA ALA A 173 8.06 -5.64 2.25
C ALA A 173 7.81 -5.79 3.77
N GLU A 174 8.76 -6.43 4.47
CA GLU A 174 8.68 -6.89 5.86
C GLU A 174 8.45 -5.80 6.91
N SER A 175 8.87 -4.56 6.62
CA SER A 175 8.83 -3.47 7.60
C SER A 175 8.61 -2.11 6.95
N SER A 176 8.18 -1.12 7.76
CA SER A 176 8.08 0.27 7.32
C SER A 176 9.39 0.76 6.70
N ARG A 177 10.53 0.46 7.32
CA ARG A 177 11.85 0.82 6.81
C ARG A 177 12.10 0.21 5.43
N LYS A 178 11.81 -1.08 5.25
CA LYS A 178 11.99 -1.77 3.97
C LYS A 178 11.07 -1.23 2.88
N LYS A 179 9.82 -0.89 3.22
CA LYS A 179 8.91 -0.20 2.30
C LYS A 179 9.48 1.13 1.82
N HIS A 180 10.01 1.94 2.73
CA HIS A 180 10.66 3.21 2.37
C HIS A 180 11.95 3.03 1.57
N GLU A 181 12.73 1.98 1.81
CA GLU A 181 13.93 1.64 1.01
C GLU A 181 13.56 1.35 -0.45
N VAL A 182 12.46 0.62 -0.71
CA VAL A 182 11.94 0.39 -2.07
C VAL A 182 11.63 1.73 -2.75
N PHE A 183 10.81 2.56 -2.13
CA PHE A 183 10.48 3.88 -2.69
C PHE A 183 11.73 4.76 -2.86
N GLY A 184 12.71 4.65 -1.98
CA GLY A 184 13.98 5.37 -2.09
C GLY A 184 14.73 5.06 -3.38
N LYS A 185 14.80 3.77 -3.77
CA LYS A 185 15.39 3.34 -5.04
C LYS A 185 14.68 3.96 -6.24
N TYR A 186 13.34 3.97 -6.22
CA TYR A 186 12.55 4.54 -7.30
C TYR A 186 12.65 6.07 -7.38
N LYS A 187 12.72 6.76 -6.24
CA LYS A 187 13.02 8.20 -6.21
C LYS A 187 14.38 8.51 -6.84
N GLY A 188 15.40 7.68 -6.58
CA GLY A 188 16.69 7.78 -7.25
C GLY A 188 16.58 7.60 -8.77
N ARG A 189 15.81 6.59 -9.23
CA ARG A 189 15.53 6.36 -10.66
C ARG A 189 14.85 7.55 -11.32
N ILE A 190 13.83 8.13 -10.66
CA ILE A 190 13.10 9.31 -11.10
C ILE A 190 14.05 10.52 -11.21
N ASN A 191 14.85 10.76 -10.17
CA ASN A 191 15.82 11.88 -10.18
C ASN A 191 16.83 11.75 -11.33
N ASN A 192 17.38 10.56 -11.55
CA ASN A 192 18.32 10.30 -12.65
C ASN A 192 17.65 10.50 -14.01
N TYR A 193 16.40 10.09 -14.17
CA TYR A 193 15.63 10.30 -15.40
C TYR A 193 15.43 11.80 -15.68
N LEU A 194 14.98 12.55 -14.69
CA LEU A 194 14.73 14.00 -14.82
C LEU A 194 16.03 14.77 -15.12
N SER A 195 17.13 14.44 -14.43
CA SER A 195 18.44 15.03 -14.70
C SER A 195 18.92 14.77 -16.13
N LYS A 196 18.71 13.56 -16.66
CA LYS A 196 19.03 13.23 -18.06
C LYS A 196 18.18 14.00 -19.08
N ARG A 197 16.98 14.43 -18.69
CA ARG A 197 16.09 15.27 -19.51
C ARG A 197 16.38 16.76 -19.38
N GLY A 198 17.43 17.13 -18.63
CA GLY A 198 17.92 18.50 -18.52
C GLY A 198 17.39 19.30 -17.33
N TYR A 199 16.63 18.70 -16.41
CA TYR A 199 16.19 19.40 -15.21
C TYR A 199 17.33 19.54 -14.18
N ASP A 200 17.56 20.76 -13.71
CA ASP A 200 18.40 21.02 -12.54
C ASP A 200 17.56 20.85 -11.26
N LEU A 201 17.62 19.66 -10.68
CA LEU A 201 16.80 19.31 -9.50
C LEU A 201 17.14 20.16 -8.28
N THR A 202 18.34 20.75 -8.21
CA THR A 202 18.72 21.64 -7.11
C THR A 202 18.04 23.00 -7.28
N ALA A 203 18.14 23.59 -8.46
CA ALA A 203 17.48 24.85 -8.78
C ALA A 203 15.95 24.73 -8.68
N GLU A 204 15.35 23.64 -9.18
CA GLU A 204 13.91 23.39 -9.09
C GLU A 204 13.44 23.30 -7.62
N ARG A 205 14.19 22.63 -6.76
CA ARG A 205 13.89 22.51 -5.32
C ARG A 205 13.96 23.87 -4.63
N GLU A 206 14.99 24.67 -4.91
CA GLU A 206 15.10 26.00 -4.35
C GLU A 206 13.95 26.92 -4.78
N ALA A 207 13.61 26.87 -6.07
CA ALA A 207 12.47 27.60 -6.60
C ALA A 207 11.14 27.15 -5.95
N TRP A 208 10.98 25.86 -5.72
CA TRP A 208 9.81 25.30 -5.04
C TRP A 208 9.69 25.80 -3.59
N TYR A 209 10.77 25.79 -2.82
CA TYR A 209 10.76 26.33 -1.46
C TYR A 209 10.39 27.82 -1.42
N LYS A 210 10.92 28.61 -2.34
CA LYS A 210 10.55 30.04 -2.45
C LYS A 210 9.05 30.22 -2.75
N ARG A 211 8.46 29.35 -3.59
CA ARG A 211 7.01 29.38 -3.87
C ARG A 211 6.19 29.05 -2.61
N ILE A 212 6.57 28.00 -1.87
CA ILE A 212 5.89 27.60 -0.63
C ILE A 212 5.95 28.73 0.41
N GLU A 213 7.09 29.36 0.59
CA GLU A 213 7.25 30.50 1.53
C GLU A 213 6.38 31.69 1.15
N ALA A 214 6.35 32.03 -0.14
CA ALA A 214 5.51 33.12 -0.64
C ALA A 214 4.02 32.84 -0.44
N GLU A 215 3.57 31.59 -0.63
CA GLU A 215 2.18 31.19 -0.39
C GLU A 215 1.81 31.26 1.10
N LYS A 216 2.68 30.79 1.99
CA LYS A 216 2.49 30.91 3.44
C LYS A 216 2.35 32.37 3.88
N ALA A 217 3.24 33.24 3.41
CA ALA A 217 3.20 34.66 3.72
C ALA A 217 1.91 35.35 3.21
N LYS A 218 1.41 34.95 2.04
CA LYS A 218 0.12 35.42 1.53
C LYS A 218 -1.06 34.95 2.39
N ALA A 219 -1.05 33.68 2.81
CA ALA A 219 -2.10 33.10 3.66
C ALA A 219 -2.15 33.79 5.02
N GLU A 220 -1.01 34.04 5.66
CA GLU A 220 -0.92 34.76 6.94
C GLU A 220 -1.46 36.21 6.84
N LYS A 221 -1.08 36.91 5.76
CA LYS A 221 -1.60 38.28 5.53
C LYS A 221 -3.12 38.27 5.34
N LYS A 222 -3.68 37.27 4.67
CA LYS A 222 -5.13 37.10 4.47
C LYS A 222 -5.85 36.82 5.79
N ASN A 223 -5.29 35.97 6.64
CA ASN A 223 -5.84 35.63 7.96
C ASN A 223 -5.81 36.84 8.90
N LYS A 224 -4.68 37.58 8.95
CA LYS A 224 -4.58 38.84 9.73
C LYS A 224 -5.57 39.92 9.27
N LYS A 225 -5.89 39.99 7.97
CA LYS A 225 -6.93 40.91 7.47
C LYS A 225 -8.35 40.47 7.86
N ARG A 226 -8.61 39.17 7.94
CA ARG A 226 -9.92 38.63 8.37
C ARG A 226 -10.17 38.84 9.86
N SER A 227 -9.17 38.60 10.72
CA SER A 227 -9.28 38.82 12.17
C SER A 227 -9.39 40.28 12.60
N LYS A 228 -9.00 41.25 11.73
CA LYS A 228 -9.18 42.70 11.99
C LYS A 228 -10.53 43.23 11.55
N LYS A 229 -11.37 42.42 10.84
CA LYS A 229 -12.71 42.80 10.36
C LYS A 229 -13.84 42.21 11.20
N GLN A 230 -13.51 41.38 12.16
CA GLN A 230 -14.40 40.89 13.24
C GLN A 230 -14.17 41.68 14.51
#